data_845910e4a9ab93106faa924666bb5c54
#
_entry.id   845910e4a9ab93106faa924666bb5c54
#
_cell.length_a   1.000
_cell.length_b   1.000
_cell.length_c   1.000
_cell.angle_alpha   90.00
_cell.angle_beta   90.00
_cell.angle_gamma   90.00
#
_symmetry.space_group_name_H-M   'P 1'
#
loop_
_entity.id
_entity.type
_entity.pdbx_description
1 polymer ?
#
loop_
_entity_poly.entity_id
_entity_poly.type
_entity_poly.pdbx_seq_one_letter_code
_entity_poly.pdbx_strand_id
1 'polypeptide(L)'
;MAEIGRDGVLALLSDSANADSNIQVASESEVGDEITQTISDWDGRIIVAAVASNLSRIQQVFDAADATGRRVVLTGFDIENIVRTAIRLKKLSLANESLLIKPKDMSRFEDHELIILETGRMGEPINGLRKMSIGRHRYVEIKDGDLVYIVTTPSLSLIHI
;
A
#
# COMPACT_ATOMS: atom_id res chain seq x y z
N MET A 1 8.18 -28.09 -0.10
CA MET A 1 9.41 -28.16 0.75
C MET A 1 9.69 -29.60 1.16
N ALA A 2 8.81 -30.30 1.88
CA ALA A 2 9.08 -31.68 2.34
C ALA A 2 9.31 -32.68 1.20
N GLU A 3 8.64 -32.54 0.08
CA GLU A 3 8.79 -33.37 -1.12
C GLU A 3 10.18 -33.16 -1.77
N ILE A 4 10.57 -31.92 -1.98
CA ILE A 4 11.89 -31.53 -2.51
C ILE A 4 13.02 -32.00 -1.57
N GLY A 5 12.79 -31.94 -0.25
CA GLY A 5 13.76 -32.39 0.75
C GLY A 5 14.01 -33.90 0.75
N ARG A 6 13.06 -34.72 0.26
CA ARG A 6 13.26 -36.19 0.12
C ARG A 6 14.18 -36.53 -1.05
N ASP A 7 14.10 -35.75 -2.11
CA ASP A 7 14.92 -35.98 -3.31
C ASP A 7 16.34 -35.40 -3.17
N GLY A 8 16.55 -34.62 -2.12
CA GLY A 8 17.80 -33.90 -1.86
C GLY A 8 17.97 -32.67 -2.74
N VAL A 9 18.65 -31.65 -2.21
CA VAL A 9 18.97 -30.42 -2.95
C VAL A 9 20.45 -30.10 -2.84
N LEU A 10 21.04 -29.61 -3.93
CA LEU A 10 22.43 -29.17 -3.93
C LEU A 10 22.65 -27.93 -3.06
N ALA A 11 21.70 -27.01 -3.08
CA ALA A 11 21.72 -25.79 -2.29
C ALA A 11 20.29 -25.29 -2.02
N LEU A 12 20.04 -24.72 -0.84
CA LEU A 12 18.84 -24.03 -0.47
C LEU A 12 19.15 -22.53 -0.34
N LEU A 13 18.57 -21.72 -1.23
CA LEU A 13 18.61 -20.27 -1.15
C LEU A 13 17.28 -19.81 -0.55
N SER A 14 17.32 -19.32 0.67
CA SER A 14 16.14 -18.92 1.42
C SER A 14 16.33 -17.54 2.05
N ASP A 15 15.29 -16.72 2.04
CA ASP A 15 15.23 -15.55 2.90
C ASP A 15 15.14 -16.02 4.35
N SER A 16 15.93 -15.40 5.22
CA SER A 16 15.98 -15.67 6.65
C SER A 16 15.64 -14.43 7.50
N ALA A 17 15.05 -13.39 6.88
CA ALA A 17 14.60 -12.21 7.62
C ALA A 17 13.62 -12.64 8.71
N ASN A 18 13.88 -12.18 9.96
CA ASN A 18 13.10 -12.53 11.13
C ASN A 18 13.10 -14.03 11.52
N ALA A 19 14.02 -14.85 11.03
CA ALA A 19 14.07 -16.27 11.34
C ALA A 19 14.37 -16.56 12.83
N ASP A 20 14.97 -15.59 13.53
CA ASP A 20 15.25 -15.60 14.97
C ASP A 20 14.14 -14.96 15.82
N SER A 21 13.10 -14.44 15.17
CA SER A 21 11.98 -13.77 15.84
C SER A 21 10.89 -14.77 16.24
N ASN A 22 10.44 -14.69 17.49
CA ASN A 22 9.27 -15.43 17.97
C ASN A 22 7.94 -14.73 17.63
N ILE A 23 7.97 -13.66 16.83
CA ILE A 23 6.78 -12.91 16.43
C ILE A 23 6.01 -13.75 15.40
N GLN A 24 4.79 -14.09 15.73
CA GLN A 24 3.87 -14.70 14.78
C GLN A 24 3.43 -13.63 13.78
N VAL A 25 3.81 -13.79 12.52
CA VAL A 25 3.42 -12.88 11.44
C VAL A 25 1.96 -13.13 11.09
N ALA A 26 1.14 -12.07 11.08
CA ALA A 26 -0.25 -12.15 10.65
C ALA A 26 -0.35 -12.63 9.19
N SER A 27 -1.41 -13.36 8.88
CA SER A 27 -1.68 -13.76 7.50
C SER A 27 -2.07 -12.56 6.62
N GLU A 28 -1.87 -12.67 5.32
CA GLU A 28 -2.29 -11.60 4.38
C GLU A 28 -3.80 -11.30 4.47
N SER A 29 -4.65 -12.29 4.81
CA SER A 29 -6.08 -12.08 5.02
C SER A 29 -6.37 -11.26 6.28
N GLU A 30 -5.71 -11.57 7.40
CA GLU A 30 -5.87 -10.82 8.66
C GLU A 30 -5.46 -9.35 8.47
N VAL A 31 -4.39 -9.10 7.72
CA VAL A 31 -3.97 -7.73 7.39
C VAL A 31 -4.98 -7.02 6.50
N GLY A 32 -5.63 -7.75 5.57
CA GLY A 32 -6.71 -7.21 4.73
C GLY A 32 -7.92 -6.77 5.55
N ASP A 33 -8.31 -7.56 6.53
CA ASP A 33 -9.41 -7.24 7.44
C ASP A 33 -9.07 -6.02 8.29
N GLU A 34 -7.84 -5.93 8.81
CA GLU A 34 -7.35 -4.76 9.57
C GLU A 34 -7.35 -3.48 8.72
N ILE A 35 -6.90 -3.56 7.46
CA ILE A 35 -6.95 -2.42 6.53
C ILE A 35 -8.38 -1.96 6.33
N THR A 36 -9.30 -2.87 6.07
CA THR A 36 -10.71 -2.56 5.83
C THR A 36 -11.34 -1.92 7.07
N GLN A 37 -11.09 -2.48 8.25
CA GLN A 37 -11.57 -1.94 9.52
C GLN A 37 -11.03 -0.53 9.77
N THR A 38 -9.71 -0.35 9.63
CA THR A 38 -9.04 0.96 9.83
C THR A 38 -9.61 2.03 8.89
N ILE A 39 -9.86 1.67 7.63
CA ILE A 39 -10.44 2.59 6.63
C ILE A 39 -11.90 2.90 6.96
N SER A 40 -12.66 1.94 7.47
CA SER A 40 -14.07 2.11 7.83
C SER A 40 -14.26 3.01 9.06
N ASP A 41 -13.36 2.91 10.04
CA ASP A 41 -13.46 3.59 11.32
C ASP A 41 -13.03 5.06 11.28
N TRP A 42 -12.45 5.52 10.16
CA TRP A 42 -11.91 6.87 10.06
C TRP A 42 -12.78 7.80 9.19
N ASP A 43 -13.21 8.93 9.75
CA ASP A 43 -14.07 9.90 9.08
C ASP A 43 -13.32 10.97 8.26
N GLY A 44 -12.00 10.97 8.31
CA GLY A 44 -11.16 11.92 7.58
C GLY A 44 -10.51 11.31 6.32
N ARG A 45 -9.59 12.06 5.74
CA ARG A 45 -8.75 11.61 4.64
C ARG A 45 -7.72 10.59 5.12
N ILE A 46 -7.48 9.58 4.31
CA ILE A 46 -6.55 8.50 4.64
C ILE A 46 -5.38 8.52 3.65
N ILE A 47 -4.16 8.42 4.17
CA ILE A 47 -2.94 8.28 3.38
C ILE A 47 -2.36 6.91 3.70
N VAL A 48 -2.45 5.99 2.76
CA VAL A 48 -1.88 4.64 2.88
C VAL A 48 -0.51 4.61 2.22
N ALA A 49 0.50 4.23 2.98
CA ALA A 49 1.87 4.06 2.49
C ALA A 49 2.17 2.57 2.29
N ALA A 50 2.38 2.17 1.04
CA ALA A 50 2.63 0.79 0.65
C ALA A 50 3.74 0.67 -0.39
N VAL A 51 4.33 -0.51 -0.53
CA VAL A 51 5.31 -0.80 -1.59
C VAL A 51 4.58 -1.12 -2.89
N ALA A 52 4.95 -0.46 -3.99
CA ALA A 52 4.30 -0.61 -5.30
C ALA A 52 4.32 -2.05 -5.85
N SER A 53 5.30 -2.87 -5.48
CA SER A 53 5.40 -4.28 -5.89
C SER A 53 4.47 -5.23 -5.11
N ASN A 54 3.91 -4.79 -3.99
CA ASN A 54 2.96 -5.59 -3.23
C ASN A 54 1.54 -5.41 -3.78
N LEU A 55 1.23 -6.13 -4.86
CA LEU A 55 -0.08 -6.04 -5.51
C LEU A 55 -1.23 -6.50 -4.61
N SER A 56 -0.99 -7.48 -3.72
CA SER A 56 -2.00 -7.92 -2.76
C SER A 56 -2.42 -6.78 -1.85
N ARG A 57 -1.48 -5.99 -1.38
CA ARG A 57 -1.73 -4.82 -0.54
C ARG A 57 -2.50 -3.72 -1.28
N ILE A 58 -2.12 -3.48 -2.54
CA ILE A 58 -2.85 -2.54 -3.40
C ILE A 58 -4.30 -3.00 -3.61
N GLN A 59 -4.52 -4.31 -3.85
CA GLN A 59 -5.86 -4.86 -3.99
C GLN A 59 -6.69 -4.68 -2.71
N GLN A 60 -6.13 -4.98 -1.55
CA GLN A 60 -6.81 -4.78 -0.26
C GLN A 60 -7.24 -3.32 -0.04
N VAL A 61 -6.40 -2.35 -0.43
CA VAL A 61 -6.78 -0.93 -0.37
C VAL A 61 -7.92 -0.60 -1.35
N PHE A 62 -7.91 -1.19 -2.55
CA PHE A 62 -9.00 -1.00 -3.52
C PHE A 62 -10.31 -1.60 -3.04
N ASP A 63 -10.26 -2.80 -2.48
CA ASP A 63 -11.44 -3.50 -1.95
C ASP A 63 -12.03 -2.75 -0.76
N ALA A 64 -11.19 -2.26 0.16
CA ALA A 64 -11.62 -1.44 1.28
C ALA A 64 -12.20 -0.08 0.84
N ALA A 65 -11.61 0.55 -0.19
CA ALA A 65 -12.13 1.78 -0.76
C ALA A 65 -13.50 1.59 -1.39
N ASP A 66 -13.70 0.51 -2.13
CA ASP A 66 -14.99 0.18 -2.72
C ASP A 66 -16.05 -0.10 -1.64
N ALA A 67 -15.70 -0.90 -0.64
CA ALA A 67 -16.59 -1.24 0.47
C ALA A 67 -17.03 0.00 1.28
N THR A 68 -16.19 1.04 1.37
CA THR A 68 -16.48 2.27 2.11
C THR A 68 -16.96 3.44 1.23
N GLY A 69 -17.09 3.22 -0.09
CA GLY A 69 -17.51 4.25 -1.05
C GLY A 69 -16.45 5.34 -1.31
N ARG A 70 -15.22 5.14 -0.87
CA ARG A 70 -14.12 6.09 -1.04
C ARG A 70 -13.48 6.02 -2.42
N ARG A 71 -12.80 7.08 -2.82
CA ARG A 71 -12.00 7.17 -4.05
C ARG A 71 -10.52 7.02 -3.74
N VAL A 72 -9.79 6.35 -4.61
CA VAL A 72 -8.36 6.17 -4.45
C VAL A 72 -7.60 7.08 -5.39
N VAL A 73 -6.65 7.82 -4.83
CA VAL A 73 -5.69 8.64 -5.56
C VAL A 73 -4.34 7.95 -5.51
N LEU A 74 -3.81 7.62 -6.67
CA LEU A 74 -2.47 7.02 -6.76
C LEU A 74 -1.41 8.12 -6.77
N THR A 75 -0.47 8.03 -5.84
CA THR A 75 0.71 8.89 -5.76
C THR A 75 1.97 8.05 -5.63
N GLY A 76 3.10 8.60 -6.05
CA GLY A 76 4.36 7.88 -6.08
C GLY A 76 4.88 7.68 -7.50
N PHE A 77 6.07 7.11 -7.59
CA PHE A 77 6.74 6.93 -8.86
C PHE A 77 6.20 5.69 -9.59
N ASP A 78 5.70 5.92 -10.82
CA ASP A 78 5.26 4.87 -11.76
C ASP A 78 4.07 4.00 -11.32
N ILE A 79 3.44 4.32 -10.20
CA ILE A 79 2.32 3.52 -9.67
C ILE A 79 1.15 3.38 -10.66
N GLU A 80 0.85 4.42 -11.42
CA GLU A 80 -0.23 4.37 -12.43
C GLU A 80 0.06 3.32 -13.51
N ASN A 81 1.31 3.21 -13.98
CA ASN A 81 1.72 2.22 -14.96
C ASN A 81 1.71 0.81 -14.38
N ILE A 82 2.16 0.64 -13.12
CA ILE A 82 2.12 -0.63 -12.41
C ILE A 82 0.68 -1.11 -12.28
N VAL A 83 -0.21 -0.28 -11.77
CA VAL A 83 -1.63 -0.62 -11.59
C VAL A 83 -2.30 -0.94 -12.92
N ARG A 84 -2.11 -0.11 -13.96
CA ARG A 84 -2.66 -0.34 -15.30
C ARG A 84 -2.17 -1.67 -15.88
N THR A 85 -0.89 -1.97 -15.73
CA THR A 85 -0.30 -3.22 -16.21
C THR A 85 -0.84 -4.42 -15.44
N ALA A 86 -0.94 -4.31 -14.11
CA ALA A 86 -1.48 -5.38 -13.27
C ALA A 86 -2.96 -5.67 -13.58
N ILE A 87 -3.78 -4.65 -13.83
CA ILE A 87 -5.18 -4.82 -14.27
C ILE A 87 -5.23 -5.53 -15.63
N ARG A 88 -4.41 -5.10 -16.60
CA ARG A 88 -4.34 -5.76 -17.92
C ARG A 88 -3.93 -7.23 -17.82
N LEU A 89 -3.05 -7.56 -16.88
CA LEU A 89 -2.61 -8.93 -16.61
C LEU A 89 -3.55 -9.70 -15.65
N LYS A 90 -4.70 -9.13 -15.29
CA LYS A 90 -5.67 -9.70 -14.35
C LYS A 90 -5.07 -10.07 -12.98
N LYS A 91 -4.07 -9.29 -12.54
CA LYS A 91 -3.44 -9.40 -11.22
C LYS A 91 -3.99 -8.39 -10.21
N LEU A 92 -4.66 -7.34 -10.69
CA LEU A 92 -5.49 -6.42 -9.93
C LEU A 92 -6.84 -6.30 -10.61
N SER A 93 -7.87 -6.08 -9.81
CA SER A 93 -9.24 -5.78 -10.26
C SER A 93 -9.72 -4.47 -9.65
N LEU A 94 -10.57 -3.78 -10.38
CA LEU A 94 -11.32 -2.62 -9.88
C LEU A 94 -12.80 -3.01 -9.89
N ALA A 95 -13.51 -2.75 -8.80
CA ALA A 95 -14.95 -2.94 -8.72
C ALA A 95 -15.66 -2.02 -9.74
N ASN A 96 -15.14 -0.80 -9.92
CA ASN A 96 -15.58 0.12 -10.96
C ASN A 96 -14.45 1.09 -11.35
N GLU A 97 -14.52 1.63 -12.57
CA GLU A 97 -13.51 2.56 -13.09
C GLU A 97 -13.48 3.90 -12.33
N SER A 98 -14.56 4.28 -11.69
CA SER A 98 -14.65 5.52 -10.93
C SER A 98 -13.93 5.46 -9.58
N LEU A 99 -13.47 4.28 -9.16
CA LEU A 99 -12.70 4.11 -7.92
C LEU A 99 -11.41 4.92 -7.94
N LEU A 100 -10.72 4.96 -9.09
CA LEU A 100 -9.47 5.68 -9.24
C LEU A 100 -9.71 7.08 -9.79
N ILE A 101 -9.23 8.09 -9.07
CA ILE A 101 -9.27 9.49 -9.51
C ILE A 101 -7.85 10.06 -9.66
N LYS A 102 -7.72 11.07 -10.50
CA LYS A 102 -6.43 11.74 -10.69
C LYS A 102 -6.14 12.69 -9.53
N PRO A 103 -4.87 12.89 -9.16
CA PRO A 103 -4.50 13.83 -8.09
C PRO A 103 -5.08 15.24 -8.25
N LYS A 104 -5.20 15.73 -9.48
CA LYS A 104 -5.77 17.06 -9.79
C LYS A 104 -7.27 17.18 -9.51
N ASP A 105 -7.97 16.06 -9.42
CA ASP A 105 -9.42 16.02 -9.24
C ASP A 105 -9.81 15.84 -7.76
N MET A 106 -8.83 15.72 -6.84
CA MET A 106 -9.07 15.54 -5.39
C MET A 106 -9.95 16.63 -4.79
N SER A 107 -9.80 17.88 -5.24
CA SER A 107 -10.57 19.03 -4.72
C SER A 107 -12.08 18.97 -4.99
N ARG A 108 -12.55 17.97 -5.73
CA ARG A 108 -13.98 17.73 -5.98
C ARG A 108 -14.63 16.83 -4.94
N PHE A 109 -13.84 16.27 -4.03
CA PHE A 109 -14.26 15.29 -3.04
C PHE A 109 -13.96 15.80 -1.65
N GLU A 110 -14.80 15.41 -0.70
CA GLU A 110 -14.57 15.67 0.71
C GLU A 110 -13.47 14.74 1.26
N ASP A 111 -12.85 15.13 2.37
CA ASP A 111 -11.74 14.38 2.94
C ASP A 111 -12.11 12.92 3.26
N HIS A 112 -13.29 12.70 3.81
CA HIS A 112 -13.77 11.35 4.14
C HIS A 112 -14.03 10.45 2.92
N GLU A 113 -14.07 11.03 1.72
CA GLU A 113 -14.22 10.28 0.47
C GLU A 113 -12.88 9.87 -0.16
N LEU A 114 -11.74 10.25 0.45
CA LEU A 114 -10.43 10.12 -0.17
C LEU A 114 -9.51 9.15 0.56
N ILE A 115 -8.93 8.24 -0.21
CA ILE A 115 -7.75 7.46 0.15
C ILE A 115 -6.62 7.82 -0.80
N ILE A 116 -5.48 8.24 -0.27
CA ILE A 116 -4.27 8.49 -1.03
C ILE A 116 -3.34 7.31 -0.86
N LEU A 117 -3.08 6.58 -1.94
CA LEU A 117 -2.13 5.47 -1.94
C LEU A 117 -0.77 5.98 -2.41
N GLU A 118 0.15 6.12 -1.47
CA GLU A 118 1.53 6.55 -1.73
C GLU A 118 2.47 5.35 -1.75
N THR A 119 3.21 5.20 -2.83
CA THR A 119 4.12 4.05 -3.00
C THR A 119 5.60 4.43 -3.05
N GLY A 120 5.88 5.72 -3.04
CA GLY A 120 7.26 6.22 -3.10
C GLY A 120 7.95 5.94 -4.42
N ARG A 121 9.23 6.25 -4.44
CA ARG A 121 10.14 5.90 -5.54
C ARG A 121 10.96 4.68 -5.12
N MET A 122 11.13 3.70 -6.01
CA MET A 122 11.88 2.46 -5.76
C MET A 122 11.34 1.63 -4.57
N GLY A 123 10.04 1.73 -4.29
CA GLY A 123 9.41 0.98 -3.22
C GLY A 123 9.60 1.57 -1.81
N GLU A 124 10.03 2.82 -1.70
CA GLU A 124 10.20 3.52 -0.42
C GLU A 124 9.13 4.60 -0.21
N PRO A 125 7.93 4.25 0.28
CA PRO A 125 6.83 5.20 0.48
C PRO A 125 7.15 6.25 1.56
N ILE A 126 8.04 5.96 2.49
CA ILE A 126 8.43 6.88 3.57
C ILE A 126 8.99 8.20 3.02
N ASN A 127 9.74 8.17 1.92
CA ASN A 127 10.23 9.38 1.27
C ASN A 127 9.09 10.24 0.69
N GLY A 128 8.01 9.61 0.22
CA GLY A 128 6.78 10.30 -0.18
C GLY A 128 6.11 10.99 1.00
N LEU A 129 5.88 10.24 2.08
CA LEU A 129 5.29 10.77 3.32
C LEU A 129 6.12 11.94 3.88
N ARG A 130 7.45 11.84 3.89
CA ARG A 130 8.32 12.94 4.33
C ARG A 130 8.13 14.20 3.47
N LYS A 131 7.96 14.07 2.16
CA LYS A 131 7.67 15.21 1.29
C LYS A 131 6.29 15.80 1.57
N MET A 132 5.30 14.96 1.84
CA MET A 132 3.95 15.40 2.22
C MET A 132 3.96 16.17 3.54
N SER A 133 4.72 15.71 4.54
CA SER A 133 4.77 16.35 5.87
C SER A 133 5.46 17.72 5.88
N ILE A 134 6.31 18.03 4.89
CA ILE A 134 7.02 19.32 4.78
C ILE A 134 6.50 20.18 3.60
N GLY A 135 5.33 19.85 3.05
CA GLY A 135 4.71 20.60 1.94
C GLY A 135 5.50 20.56 0.63
N ARG A 136 6.37 19.57 0.42
CA ARG A 136 7.20 19.41 -0.81
C ARG A 136 6.71 18.30 -1.75
N HIS A 137 5.63 17.62 -1.39
CA HIS A 137 5.01 16.68 -2.29
C HIS A 137 4.20 17.43 -3.35
N ARG A 138 4.21 16.91 -4.59
CA ARG A 138 3.61 17.60 -5.75
C ARG A 138 2.12 17.86 -5.62
N TYR A 139 1.39 16.95 -4.97
CA TYR A 139 -0.07 16.94 -4.97
C TYR A 139 -0.70 16.94 -3.58
N VAL A 140 0.02 16.49 -2.57
CA VAL A 140 -0.54 16.22 -1.25
C VAL A 140 0.32 16.83 -0.17
N GLU A 141 -0.30 17.50 0.77
CA GLU A 141 0.27 17.91 2.05
C GLU A 141 -0.51 17.22 3.15
N ILE A 142 0.20 16.70 4.16
CA ILE A 142 -0.42 16.11 5.35
C ILE A 142 -0.98 17.26 6.18
N LYS A 143 -2.23 17.12 6.60
CA LYS A 143 -2.95 18.12 7.40
C LYS A 143 -3.57 17.49 8.64
N ASP A 144 -4.01 18.32 9.56
CA ASP A 144 -4.74 17.89 10.74
C ASP A 144 -6.01 17.12 10.32
N GLY A 145 -6.25 15.99 10.97
CA GLY A 145 -7.35 15.10 10.65
C GLY A 145 -7.03 14.03 9.59
N ASP A 146 -5.82 14.02 9.01
CA ASP A 146 -5.40 12.91 8.17
C ASP A 146 -5.01 11.67 9.00
N LEU A 147 -5.42 10.50 8.56
CA LEU A 147 -4.86 9.24 9.03
C LEU A 147 -3.70 8.83 8.11
N VAL A 148 -2.51 8.67 8.66
CA VAL A 148 -1.37 8.10 7.93
C VAL A 148 -1.19 6.64 8.35
N TYR A 149 -1.50 5.73 7.43
CA TYR A 149 -1.45 4.29 7.67
C TYR A 149 -0.32 3.65 6.86
N ILE A 150 0.70 3.14 7.57
CA ILE A 150 1.90 2.55 6.97
C ILE A 150 1.76 1.04 6.97
N VAL A 151 1.52 0.45 5.79
CA VAL A 151 1.30 -0.98 5.59
C VAL A 151 2.52 -1.69 4.99
N THR A 152 3.70 -1.25 5.38
CA THR A 152 4.98 -1.83 4.96
C THR A 152 5.98 -1.77 6.09
N THR A 153 6.89 -2.71 6.13
CA THR A 153 8.05 -2.62 7.01
C THR A 153 9.09 -1.68 6.38
N PRO A 154 9.76 -0.84 7.18
CA PRO A 154 10.91 -0.08 6.70
C PRO A 154 11.93 -1.02 6.06
N SER A 155 12.49 -0.63 4.91
CA SER A 155 13.58 -1.41 4.31
C SER A 155 14.82 -1.36 5.20
N LEU A 156 15.66 -2.37 5.13
CA LEU A 156 16.92 -2.43 5.89
C LEU A 156 17.82 -1.21 5.62
N SER A 157 17.68 -0.55 4.47
CA SER A 157 18.41 0.68 4.16
C SER A 157 18.03 1.88 5.04
N LEU A 158 16.86 1.84 5.69
CA LEU A 158 16.41 2.90 6.61
C LEU A 158 16.84 2.65 8.07
N ILE A 159 17.34 1.47 8.39
CA ILE A 159 17.80 1.11 9.75
C ILE A 159 19.19 1.70 10.06
N HIS A 160 19.92 2.14 9.04
CA HIS A 160 21.28 2.67 9.16
C HIS A 160 21.39 4.20 9.08
N ILE A 161 20.30 4.94 9.29
CA ILE A 161 20.33 6.41 9.36
C ILE A 161 20.12 6.89 10.79
#